data_e4bc1282340f6d6604a6679eb8d02888
#
_entry.id   e4bc1282340f6d6604a6679eb8d02888
#
_cell.length_a   1.000
_cell.length_b   1.000
_cell.length_c   1.000
_cell.angle_alpha   90.00
_cell.angle_beta   90.00
_cell.angle_gamma   90.00
#
_symmetry.space_group_name_H-M   'P 1'
#
loop_
_entity.id
_entity.type
_entity.pdbx_description
1 polymer ?
#
loop_
_entity_poly.entity_id
_entity_poly.type
_entity_poly.pdbx_seq_one_letter_code
_entity_poly.pdbx_strand_id
1 'polypeptide(L)'
;MTVSPRTSLGRLVPALLVSQVGFYVALLTPVQLLLTLRLSDLAGDDATSAFGIVTGAGALVALVFNPIAGRISDRTLWRFGRRRTWILTGSLAGAAALVALGAATSVWQVVLLWAFVQALFNFQYAATNALVADQVPAERRGGVSGLVGLTIAVGPLAGLALANGFEAGSARQWQAVAAVAAIAGVLAVVLLRDTRGVRGRGGENFLRTFWINPRHHPAFGWAWLVRFLITCAYASSSYNAFYLLQRFDVAEDEVGGMVLQLSLISVVLLAVTSVSAGYLSDAVRRQKPFIVFAGVVAAVALVLMAFAPSLAFVYVATGLLGIGTGAFFAIDLAMCVRVLPSTDDAGKDLAIINIANSLPQSVVPFVAPLLLAIGGYTALFGFLALLGVLGAVSVRRVPEIGQEHDESGRTAPITRHDLVSRTASDERTLA
;
A
#
# COMPACT_ATOMS: atom_id res chain seq x y z
N MET A 1 2.76 7.14 -39.09
CA MET A 1 2.80 7.05 -37.60
C MET A 1 4.04 6.25 -37.22
N THR A 2 5.10 6.91 -36.75
CA THR A 2 6.31 6.24 -36.27
C THR A 2 5.98 5.54 -34.96
N VAL A 3 6.00 4.21 -34.96
CA VAL A 3 5.80 3.40 -33.74
C VAL A 3 6.91 3.77 -32.75
N SER A 4 6.55 4.38 -31.65
CA SER A 4 7.50 4.71 -30.59
C SER A 4 8.20 3.44 -30.08
N PRO A 5 9.53 3.44 -29.90
CA PRO A 5 10.25 2.26 -29.45
C PRO A 5 9.79 1.89 -28.03
N ARG A 6 9.06 0.78 -27.94
CA ARG A 6 8.65 0.19 -26.65
C ARG A 6 9.83 -0.54 -26.02
N THR A 7 9.94 -0.47 -24.68
CA THR A 7 10.88 -1.31 -23.96
C THR A 7 10.45 -2.78 -24.10
N SER A 8 11.35 -3.69 -24.44
CA SER A 8 11.05 -5.11 -24.43
C SER A 8 10.61 -5.56 -23.03
N LEU A 9 9.66 -6.49 -22.93
CA LEU A 9 9.17 -6.98 -21.63
C LEU A 9 10.30 -7.53 -20.74
N GLY A 10 11.33 -8.17 -21.34
CA GLY A 10 12.50 -8.66 -20.62
C GLY A 10 13.34 -7.57 -19.95
N ARG A 11 13.18 -6.29 -20.33
CA ARG A 11 13.82 -5.12 -19.68
C ARG A 11 12.81 -4.31 -18.88
N LEU A 12 11.56 -4.24 -19.35
CA LEU A 12 10.50 -3.46 -18.71
C LEU A 12 10.15 -4.03 -17.32
N VAL A 13 9.92 -5.35 -17.23
CA VAL A 13 9.55 -5.99 -15.96
C VAL A 13 10.64 -5.82 -14.89
N PRO A 14 11.92 -6.14 -15.13
CA PRO A 14 12.98 -5.82 -14.18
C PRO A 14 13.08 -4.34 -13.81
N ALA A 15 12.89 -3.42 -14.76
CA ALA A 15 12.90 -1.98 -14.49
C ALA A 15 11.79 -1.57 -13.53
N LEU A 16 10.57 -2.10 -13.73
CA LEU A 16 9.43 -1.86 -12.83
C LEU A 16 9.68 -2.43 -11.44
N LEU A 17 10.18 -3.66 -11.35
CA LEU A 17 10.47 -4.33 -10.08
C LEU A 17 11.54 -3.59 -9.28
N VAL A 18 12.67 -3.26 -9.92
CA VAL A 18 13.78 -2.54 -9.27
C VAL A 18 13.33 -1.15 -8.81
N SER A 19 12.60 -0.39 -9.66
CA SER A 19 12.06 0.92 -9.29
C SER A 19 11.13 0.83 -8.07
N GLN A 20 10.23 -0.15 -8.04
CA GLN A 20 9.28 -0.31 -6.94
C GLN A 20 9.93 -0.82 -5.65
N VAL A 21 10.91 -1.73 -5.74
CA VAL A 21 11.70 -2.14 -4.57
C VAL A 21 12.41 -0.94 -3.96
N GLY A 22 13.09 -0.12 -4.79
CA GLY A 22 13.75 1.10 -4.31
C GLY A 22 12.78 2.07 -3.64
N PHE A 23 11.60 2.25 -4.21
CA PHE A 23 10.53 3.06 -3.64
C PHE A 23 10.08 2.55 -2.26
N TYR A 24 9.80 1.24 -2.13
CA TYR A 24 9.33 0.68 -0.86
C TYR A 24 10.44 0.60 0.20
N VAL A 25 11.70 0.37 -0.19
CA VAL A 25 12.86 0.52 0.70
C VAL A 25 12.92 1.93 1.25
N ALA A 26 12.77 2.95 0.39
CA ALA A 26 12.88 4.36 0.78
C ALA A 26 11.76 4.86 1.69
N LEU A 27 10.54 4.33 1.56
CA LEU A 27 9.40 4.81 2.33
C LEU A 27 9.04 3.93 3.52
N LEU A 28 9.03 2.61 3.35
CA LEU A 28 8.54 1.72 4.41
C LEU A 28 9.62 1.39 5.46
N THR A 29 10.90 1.32 5.09
CA THR A 29 11.97 1.10 6.07
C THR A 29 12.05 2.24 7.10
N PRO A 30 12.06 3.54 6.68
CA PRO A 30 11.99 4.63 7.63
C PRO A 30 10.76 4.56 8.55
N VAL A 31 9.58 4.31 8.01
CA VAL A 31 8.33 4.25 8.81
C VAL A 31 8.35 3.09 9.80
N GLN A 32 8.94 1.95 9.45
CA GLN A 32 8.97 0.77 10.32
C GLN A 32 10.08 0.82 11.38
N LEU A 33 11.16 1.56 11.16
CA LEU A 33 12.32 1.57 12.06
C LEU A 33 12.98 2.94 12.21
N LEU A 34 13.48 3.54 11.11
CA LEU A 34 14.44 4.64 11.22
C LEU A 34 13.82 5.93 11.78
N LEU A 35 12.56 6.23 11.46
CA LEU A 35 11.86 7.38 12.04
C LEU A 35 11.62 7.19 13.53
N THR A 36 11.32 5.95 13.98
CA THR A 36 11.16 5.64 15.40
C THR A 36 12.46 5.96 16.15
N LEU A 37 13.60 5.40 15.72
CA LEU A 37 14.89 5.65 16.35
C LEU A 37 15.24 7.13 16.36
N ARG A 38 15.09 7.81 15.21
CA ARG A 38 15.41 9.23 15.09
C ARG A 38 14.55 10.14 15.97
N LEU A 39 13.25 9.85 16.06
CA LEU A 39 12.33 10.63 16.87
C LEU A 39 12.47 10.31 18.36
N SER A 40 12.84 9.08 18.73
CA SER A 40 13.20 8.76 20.12
C SER A 40 14.39 9.60 20.59
N ASP A 41 15.43 9.75 19.75
CA ASP A 41 16.58 10.63 20.04
C ASP A 41 16.19 12.12 20.18
N LEU A 42 15.31 12.61 19.30
CA LEU A 42 15.02 14.04 19.19
C LEU A 42 13.91 14.52 20.12
N ALA A 43 12.95 13.68 20.47
CA ALA A 43 11.72 14.04 21.17
C ALA A 43 11.52 13.25 22.49
N GLY A 44 12.32 12.23 22.78
CA GLY A 44 12.20 11.46 24.02
C GLY A 44 10.77 10.92 24.24
N ASP A 45 10.13 11.31 25.33
CA ASP A 45 8.77 10.88 25.68
C ASP A 45 7.71 11.31 24.65
N ASP A 46 7.94 12.38 23.91
CA ASP A 46 7.04 12.88 22.86
C ASP A 46 7.26 12.20 21.48
N ALA A 47 8.14 11.22 21.39
CA ALA A 47 8.53 10.58 20.12
C ALA A 47 7.35 10.01 19.33
N THR A 48 6.38 9.38 20.01
CA THR A 48 5.18 8.82 19.37
C THR A 48 4.27 9.90 18.80
N SER A 49 4.13 11.04 19.48
CA SER A 49 3.38 12.21 19.01
C SER A 49 4.07 12.85 17.81
N ALA A 50 5.40 13.00 17.88
CA ALA A 50 6.22 13.49 16.78
C ALA A 50 6.10 12.57 15.55
N PHE A 51 6.14 11.24 15.74
CA PHE A 51 5.94 10.26 14.67
C PHE A 51 4.57 10.39 13.98
N GLY A 52 3.51 10.58 14.76
CA GLY A 52 2.16 10.84 14.25
C GLY A 52 2.11 12.09 13.36
N ILE A 53 2.75 13.18 13.80
CA ILE A 53 2.82 14.44 13.04
C ILE A 53 3.63 14.24 11.74
N VAL A 54 4.81 13.62 11.82
CA VAL A 54 5.70 13.37 10.68
C VAL A 54 5.00 12.52 9.64
N THR A 55 4.46 11.38 10.06
CA THR A 55 3.80 10.43 9.15
C THR A 55 2.47 10.97 8.63
N GLY A 56 1.70 11.67 9.45
CA GLY A 56 0.47 12.34 9.04
C GLY A 56 0.72 13.43 7.99
N ALA A 57 1.71 14.30 8.21
CA ALA A 57 2.12 15.31 7.23
C ALA A 57 2.59 14.67 5.92
N GLY A 58 3.44 13.63 6.01
CA GLY A 58 3.91 12.88 4.84
C GLY A 58 2.78 12.27 4.04
N ALA A 59 1.78 11.75 4.72
CA ALA A 59 0.63 11.12 4.10
C ALA A 59 -0.30 12.12 3.40
N LEU A 60 -0.51 13.30 3.97
CA LEU A 60 -1.23 14.39 3.29
C LEU A 60 -0.49 14.82 2.02
N VAL A 61 0.84 14.91 2.10
CA VAL A 61 1.66 15.19 0.92
C VAL A 61 1.52 14.08 -0.13
N ALA A 62 1.60 12.80 0.25
CA ALA A 62 1.44 11.69 -0.68
C ALA A 62 0.06 11.71 -1.36
N LEU A 63 -1.01 11.96 -0.60
CA LEU A 63 -2.38 12.04 -1.12
C LEU A 63 -2.54 13.12 -2.20
N VAL A 64 -1.91 14.28 -1.99
CA VAL A 64 -1.97 15.42 -2.92
C VAL A 64 -1.00 15.23 -4.09
N PHE A 65 0.24 14.81 -3.80
CA PHE A 65 1.30 14.77 -4.82
C PHE A 65 1.21 13.57 -5.76
N ASN A 66 0.65 12.44 -5.34
CA ASN A 66 0.52 11.27 -6.22
C ASN A 66 -0.28 11.58 -7.50
N PRO A 67 -1.50 12.13 -7.44
CA PRO A 67 -2.24 12.51 -8.64
C PRO A 67 -1.62 13.69 -9.41
N ILE A 68 -1.00 14.64 -8.71
CA ILE A 68 -0.29 15.77 -9.35
C ILE A 68 0.92 15.24 -10.14
N ALA A 69 1.71 14.35 -9.55
CA ALA A 69 2.87 13.72 -10.16
C ALA A 69 2.49 12.94 -11.43
N GLY A 70 1.39 12.19 -11.38
CA GLY A 70 0.86 11.50 -12.56
C GLY A 70 0.60 12.47 -13.72
N ARG A 71 -0.12 13.56 -13.45
CA ARG A 71 -0.43 14.59 -14.47
C ARG A 71 0.79 15.31 -15.01
N ILE A 72 1.73 15.69 -14.12
CA ILE A 72 2.96 16.35 -14.54
C ILE A 72 3.79 15.40 -15.41
N SER A 73 3.89 14.13 -15.00
CA SER A 73 4.58 13.09 -15.77
C SER A 73 3.93 12.91 -17.16
N ASP A 74 2.59 12.91 -17.26
CA ASP A 74 1.87 12.77 -18.53
C ASP A 74 2.14 13.94 -19.51
N ARG A 75 2.33 15.14 -18.98
CA ARG A 75 2.55 16.37 -19.76
C ARG A 75 4.02 16.69 -20.03
N THR A 76 4.93 15.89 -19.51
CA THR A 76 6.37 16.12 -19.66
C THR A 76 6.82 15.83 -21.10
N LEU A 77 7.42 16.83 -21.75
CA LEU A 77 7.89 16.78 -23.14
C LEU A 77 9.42 16.68 -23.26
N TRP A 78 10.12 16.36 -22.19
CA TRP A 78 11.59 16.35 -22.16
C TRP A 78 12.17 15.26 -23.05
N ARG A 79 13.36 15.55 -23.63
CA ARG A 79 14.09 14.66 -24.55
C ARG A 79 14.51 13.33 -23.90
N PHE A 80 14.68 13.32 -22.59
CA PHE A 80 15.08 12.14 -21.81
C PHE A 80 13.96 11.09 -21.66
N GLY A 81 12.71 11.49 -21.92
CA GLY A 81 11.51 10.67 -21.78
C GLY A 81 10.58 11.21 -20.70
N ARG A 82 9.27 11.00 -20.89
CA ARG A 82 8.26 11.54 -19.97
C ARG A 82 8.25 10.83 -18.61
N ARG A 83 8.46 9.50 -18.57
CA ARG A 83 8.45 8.70 -17.34
C ARG A 83 9.84 8.61 -16.71
N ARG A 84 10.87 8.37 -17.54
CA ARG A 84 12.26 8.26 -17.11
C ARG A 84 12.74 9.47 -16.32
N THR A 85 12.35 10.67 -16.74
CA THR A 85 12.69 11.91 -16.04
C THR A 85 12.23 11.87 -14.58
N TRP A 86 10.96 11.51 -14.33
CA TRP A 86 10.39 11.55 -12.98
C TRP A 86 10.81 10.36 -12.11
N ILE A 87 11.12 9.20 -12.73
CA ILE A 87 11.76 8.09 -12.02
C ILE A 87 13.14 8.51 -11.52
N LEU A 88 13.95 9.12 -12.38
CA LEU A 88 15.30 9.54 -12.01
C LEU A 88 15.32 10.68 -11.00
N THR A 89 14.59 11.76 -11.29
CA THR A 89 14.60 12.95 -10.43
C THR A 89 13.94 12.63 -9.07
N GLY A 90 12.83 11.88 -9.07
CA GLY A 90 12.17 11.45 -7.84
C GLY A 90 13.06 10.58 -6.96
N SER A 91 13.74 9.58 -7.55
CA SER A 91 14.63 8.71 -6.79
C SER A 91 15.90 9.42 -6.28
N LEU A 92 16.56 10.22 -7.11
CA LEU A 92 17.81 10.91 -6.71
C LEU A 92 17.55 12.04 -5.70
N ALA A 93 16.57 12.90 -5.98
CA ALA A 93 16.23 14.00 -5.07
C ALA A 93 15.59 13.46 -3.77
N GLY A 94 14.77 12.40 -3.87
CA GLY A 94 14.21 11.71 -2.70
C GLY A 94 15.29 11.06 -1.84
N ALA A 95 16.29 10.42 -2.46
CA ALA A 95 17.45 9.87 -1.75
C ALA A 95 18.28 10.96 -1.07
N ALA A 96 18.51 12.11 -1.72
CA ALA A 96 19.18 13.25 -1.10
C ALA A 96 18.39 13.78 0.13
N ALA A 97 17.06 13.85 0.03
CA ALA A 97 16.20 14.23 1.15
C ALA A 97 16.26 13.21 2.32
N LEU A 98 16.37 11.89 2.02
CA LEU A 98 16.57 10.85 3.04
C LEU A 98 17.91 11.01 3.77
N VAL A 99 19.00 11.29 3.03
CA VAL A 99 20.32 11.55 3.63
C VAL A 99 20.25 12.78 4.54
N ALA A 100 19.61 13.87 4.08
CA ALA A 100 19.41 15.07 4.89
C ALA A 100 18.58 14.78 6.15
N LEU A 101 17.56 13.91 6.04
CA LEU A 101 16.71 13.52 7.18
C LEU A 101 17.53 12.76 8.23
N GLY A 102 18.47 11.91 7.83
CA GLY A 102 19.38 11.24 8.75
C GLY A 102 20.30 12.19 9.52
N ALA A 103 20.48 13.43 9.06
CA ALA A 103 21.24 14.49 9.71
C ALA A 103 20.36 15.55 10.42
N ALA A 104 19.02 15.37 10.44
CA ALA A 104 18.10 16.32 11.04
C ALA A 104 18.32 16.43 12.56
N THR A 105 18.35 17.63 13.10
CA THR A 105 18.61 17.92 14.52
C THR A 105 17.38 18.39 15.30
N SER A 106 16.23 18.46 14.63
CA SER A 106 14.96 18.83 15.25
C SER A 106 13.78 18.12 14.60
N VAL A 107 12.72 17.93 15.37
CA VAL A 107 11.46 17.30 14.88
C VAL A 107 10.90 18.05 13.67
N TRP A 108 10.97 19.37 13.65
CA TRP A 108 10.49 20.20 12.53
C TRP A 108 11.24 19.91 11.22
N GLN A 109 12.56 19.72 11.30
CA GLN A 109 13.37 19.32 10.14
C GLN A 109 12.93 17.94 9.64
N VAL A 110 12.67 17.00 10.56
CA VAL A 110 12.16 15.66 10.19
C VAL A 110 10.81 15.77 9.48
N VAL A 111 9.85 16.58 9.99
CA VAL A 111 8.55 16.81 9.35
C VAL A 111 8.71 17.32 7.91
N LEU A 112 9.52 18.39 7.74
CA LEU A 112 9.71 19.01 6.43
C LEU A 112 10.42 18.07 5.45
N LEU A 113 11.51 17.45 5.89
CA LEU A 113 12.28 16.55 5.03
C LEU A 113 11.48 15.29 4.67
N TRP A 114 10.68 14.75 5.59
CA TRP A 114 9.80 13.63 5.30
C TRP A 114 8.70 14.01 4.31
N ALA A 115 8.15 15.22 4.40
CA ALA A 115 7.22 15.74 3.42
C ALA A 115 7.86 15.83 2.01
N PHE A 116 9.12 16.29 1.92
CA PHE A 116 9.87 16.27 0.65
C PHE A 116 10.13 14.86 0.14
N VAL A 117 10.55 13.93 1.01
CA VAL A 117 10.73 12.51 0.68
C VAL A 117 9.44 11.96 0.07
N GLN A 118 8.30 12.18 0.73
CA GLN A 118 7.01 11.72 0.24
C GLN A 118 6.65 12.33 -1.11
N ALA A 119 6.81 13.65 -1.29
CA ALA A 119 6.53 14.31 -2.56
C ALA A 119 7.37 13.73 -3.71
N LEU A 120 8.69 13.64 -3.52
CA LEU A 120 9.65 13.23 -4.54
C LEU A 120 9.48 11.76 -4.93
N PHE A 121 9.36 10.86 -3.97
CA PHE A 121 9.12 9.45 -4.26
C PHE A 121 7.74 9.19 -4.85
N ASN A 122 6.71 10.01 -4.57
CA ASN A 122 5.44 9.89 -5.25
C ASN A 122 5.52 10.26 -6.75
N PHE A 123 6.43 11.15 -7.18
CA PHE A 123 6.72 11.34 -8.61
C PHE A 123 7.31 10.08 -9.26
N GLN A 124 8.28 9.43 -8.60
CA GLN A 124 8.82 8.14 -9.06
C GLN A 124 7.72 7.09 -9.15
N TYR A 125 6.92 6.93 -8.10
CA TYR A 125 5.85 5.94 -7.99
C TYR A 125 4.79 6.10 -9.08
N ALA A 126 4.28 7.31 -9.26
CA ALA A 126 3.28 7.61 -10.28
C ALA A 126 3.82 7.34 -11.69
N ALA A 127 5.07 7.74 -11.98
CA ALA A 127 5.70 7.49 -13.26
C ALA A 127 5.94 5.99 -13.53
N THR A 128 6.35 5.23 -12.50
CA THR A 128 6.58 3.78 -12.60
C THR A 128 5.28 3.02 -12.85
N ASN A 129 4.21 3.33 -12.10
CA ASN A 129 2.91 2.68 -12.28
C ASN A 129 2.29 2.99 -13.63
N ALA A 130 2.44 4.20 -14.13
CA ALA A 130 1.94 4.56 -15.45
C ALA A 130 2.59 3.75 -16.59
N LEU A 131 3.85 3.29 -16.43
CA LEU A 131 4.52 2.44 -17.42
C LEU A 131 3.80 1.08 -17.61
N VAL A 132 3.13 0.55 -16.60
CA VAL A 132 2.34 -0.69 -16.72
C VAL A 132 1.22 -0.48 -17.73
N ALA A 133 0.48 0.61 -17.63
CA ALA A 133 -0.58 0.95 -18.57
C ALA A 133 -0.02 1.32 -19.97
N ASP A 134 1.10 2.06 -20.00
CA ASP A 134 1.69 2.61 -21.23
C ASP A 134 2.38 1.55 -22.09
N GLN A 135 3.10 0.58 -21.48
CA GLN A 135 4.01 -0.31 -22.20
C GLN A 135 3.70 -1.81 -22.07
N VAL A 136 2.92 -2.24 -21.04
CA VAL A 136 2.57 -3.67 -20.88
C VAL A 136 1.35 -4.01 -21.74
N PRO A 137 1.41 -5.05 -22.60
CA PRO A 137 0.26 -5.55 -23.34
C PRO A 137 -0.89 -5.94 -22.40
N ALA A 138 -2.13 -5.72 -22.82
CA ALA A 138 -3.32 -5.94 -21.99
C ALA A 138 -3.39 -7.34 -21.39
N GLU A 139 -3.03 -8.36 -22.19
CA GLU A 139 -3.06 -9.78 -21.83
C GLU A 139 -2.05 -10.15 -20.72
N ARG A 140 -1.01 -9.34 -20.56
CA ARG A 140 0.08 -9.57 -19.58
C ARG A 140 0.05 -8.62 -18.38
N ARG A 141 -0.84 -7.61 -18.39
CA ARG A 141 -0.94 -6.61 -17.30
C ARG A 141 -1.19 -7.25 -15.95
N GLY A 142 -2.08 -8.24 -15.89
CA GLY A 142 -2.38 -8.94 -14.62
C GLY A 142 -1.16 -9.60 -14.00
N GLY A 143 -0.40 -10.38 -14.78
CA GLY A 143 0.81 -11.04 -14.30
C GLY A 143 1.92 -10.06 -13.89
N VAL A 144 2.15 -9.00 -14.70
CA VAL A 144 3.14 -7.97 -14.38
C VAL A 144 2.74 -7.19 -13.14
N SER A 145 1.47 -6.79 -13.01
CA SER A 145 0.98 -6.09 -11.81
C SER A 145 1.08 -6.96 -10.56
N GLY A 146 0.84 -8.27 -10.66
CA GLY A 146 1.04 -9.21 -9.56
C GLY A 146 2.50 -9.25 -9.09
N LEU A 147 3.47 -9.36 -10.03
CA LEU A 147 4.90 -9.31 -9.71
C LEU A 147 5.31 -7.96 -9.07
N VAL A 148 4.82 -6.85 -9.63
CA VAL A 148 5.05 -5.50 -9.08
C VAL A 148 4.45 -5.40 -7.68
N GLY A 149 3.27 -5.98 -7.45
CA GLY A 149 2.62 -6.02 -6.12
C GLY A 149 3.46 -6.71 -5.04
N LEU A 150 4.25 -7.73 -5.39
CA LEU A 150 5.13 -8.41 -4.42
C LEU A 150 6.24 -7.51 -3.87
N THR A 151 6.60 -6.45 -4.57
CA THR A 151 7.67 -5.52 -4.14
C THR A 151 7.32 -4.77 -2.85
N ILE A 152 6.02 -4.62 -2.51
CA ILE A 152 5.58 -4.02 -1.23
C ILE A 152 6.01 -4.85 -0.01
N ALA A 153 6.14 -6.16 -0.19
CA ALA A 153 6.61 -7.06 0.87
C ALA A 153 8.14 -7.18 0.88
N VAL A 154 8.75 -7.31 -0.30
CA VAL A 154 10.20 -7.51 -0.46
C VAL A 154 10.99 -6.23 -0.13
N GLY A 155 10.48 -5.05 -0.52
CA GLY A 155 11.17 -3.78 -0.31
C GLY A 155 11.49 -3.50 1.16
N PRO A 156 10.50 -3.47 2.07
CA PRO A 156 10.76 -3.23 3.49
C PRO A 156 11.67 -4.27 4.12
N LEU A 157 11.52 -5.56 3.78
CA LEU A 157 12.40 -6.62 4.30
C LEU A 157 13.85 -6.39 3.87
N ALA A 158 14.09 -6.07 2.61
CA ALA A 158 15.42 -5.75 2.10
C ALA A 158 15.99 -4.50 2.78
N GLY A 159 15.16 -3.47 2.97
CA GLY A 159 15.56 -2.24 3.64
C GLY A 159 15.87 -2.43 5.12
N LEU A 160 15.05 -3.18 5.86
CA LEU A 160 15.31 -3.51 7.26
C LEU A 160 16.58 -4.37 7.42
N ALA A 161 16.75 -5.39 6.57
CA ALA A 161 17.96 -6.22 6.58
C ALA A 161 19.22 -5.38 6.32
N LEU A 162 19.15 -4.43 5.38
CA LEU A 162 20.24 -3.49 5.09
C LEU A 162 20.50 -2.56 6.28
N ALA A 163 19.44 -1.98 6.87
CA ALA A 163 19.58 -1.04 7.99
C ALA A 163 20.22 -1.69 9.21
N ASN A 164 19.89 -2.96 9.49
CA ASN A 164 20.46 -3.74 10.59
C ASN A 164 21.97 -4.05 10.42
N GLY A 165 22.54 -3.85 9.25
CA GLY A 165 23.99 -3.95 9.03
C GLY A 165 24.79 -2.74 9.54
N PHE A 166 24.13 -1.73 10.09
CA PHE A 166 24.73 -0.50 10.59
C PHE A 166 24.25 -0.25 12.03
N GLU A 167 25.05 0.54 12.76
CA GLU A 167 24.72 0.98 14.12
C GLU A 167 23.35 1.65 14.17
N ALA A 168 22.53 1.27 15.17
CA ALA A 168 21.18 1.79 15.35
C ALA A 168 21.17 3.31 15.52
N GLY A 169 20.18 3.98 14.94
CA GLY A 169 20.06 5.46 14.98
C GLY A 169 21.10 6.20 14.15
N SER A 170 22.12 5.53 13.58
CA SER A 170 23.20 6.18 12.86
C SER A 170 22.76 6.78 11.51
N ALA A 171 23.41 7.85 11.09
CA ALA A 171 23.23 8.45 9.76
C ALA A 171 23.53 7.44 8.63
N ARG A 172 24.35 6.41 8.88
CA ARG A 172 24.70 5.38 7.91
C ARG A 172 23.50 4.54 7.50
N GLN A 173 22.55 4.27 8.39
CA GLN A 173 21.30 3.57 8.06
C GLN A 173 20.51 4.35 6.99
N TRP A 174 20.38 5.67 7.16
CA TRP A 174 19.70 6.55 6.20
C TRP A 174 20.42 6.62 4.86
N GLN A 175 21.75 6.74 4.89
CA GLN A 175 22.59 6.76 3.69
C GLN A 175 22.49 5.45 2.90
N ALA A 176 22.47 4.30 3.59
CA ALA A 176 22.33 2.99 2.94
C ALA A 176 20.98 2.83 2.24
N VAL A 177 19.89 3.18 2.95
CA VAL A 177 18.52 3.17 2.38
C VAL A 177 18.42 4.12 1.18
N ALA A 178 18.96 5.34 1.31
CA ALA A 178 19.01 6.33 0.24
C ALA A 178 19.82 5.84 -0.97
N ALA A 179 20.97 5.21 -0.74
CA ALA A 179 21.81 4.67 -1.81
C ALA A 179 21.08 3.57 -2.60
N VAL A 180 20.42 2.65 -1.93
CA VAL A 180 19.62 1.62 -2.61
C VAL A 180 18.49 2.23 -3.44
N ALA A 181 17.77 3.22 -2.91
CA ALA A 181 16.71 3.90 -3.64
C ALA A 181 17.24 4.64 -4.88
N ALA A 182 18.38 5.34 -4.75
CA ALA A 182 19.02 6.04 -5.86
C ALA A 182 19.51 5.07 -6.94
N ILE A 183 20.23 4.00 -6.54
CA ILE A 183 20.75 2.98 -7.45
C ILE A 183 19.58 2.29 -8.18
N ALA A 184 18.52 1.93 -7.47
CA ALA A 184 17.33 1.32 -8.05
C ALA A 184 16.68 2.24 -9.09
N GLY A 185 16.54 3.55 -8.80
CA GLY A 185 16.02 4.53 -9.74
C GLY A 185 16.89 4.66 -10.99
N VAL A 186 18.22 4.73 -10.85
CA VAL A 186 19.17 4.79 -11.97
C VAL A 186 19.11 3.51 -12.81
N LEU A 187 19.13 2.34 -12.18
CA LEU A 187 19.05 1.05 -12.88
C LEU A 187 17.73 0.91 -13.66
N ALA A 188 16.61 1.31 -13.05
CA ALA A 188 15.33 1.30 -13.73
C ALA A 188 15.36 2.17 -14.99
N VAL A 189 15.90 3.39 -14.90
CA VAL A 189 16.02 4.31 -16.02
C VAL A 189 16.94 3.80 -17.12
N VAL A 190 18.05 3.12 -16.77
CA VAL A 190 18.97 2.52 -17.75
C VAL A 190 18.30 1.39 -18.54
N LEU A 191 17.46 0.59 -17.86
CA LEU A 191 16.73 -0.51 -18.50
C LEU A 191 15.57 -0.02 -19.39
N LEU A 192 14.98 1.13 -19.07
CA LEU A 192 13.80 1.67 -19.76
C LEU A 192 14.19 2.36 -21.08
N ARG A 193 13.35 2.17 -22.09
CA ARG A 193 13.25 3.03 -23.26
C ARG A 193 11.95 3.80 -23.17
N ASP A 194 12.04 5.12 -23.21
CA ASP A 194 10.87 5.99 -23.10
C ASP A 194 10.90 7.04 -24.21
N THR A 195 9.72 7.50 -24.59
CA THR A 195 9.55 8.47 -25.68
C THR A 195 9.09 9.81 -25.15
N ARG A 196 9.27 10.85 -25.94
CA ARG A 196 8.67 12.16 -25.66
C ARG A 196 7.17 12.02 -25.55
N GLY A 197 6.58 12.67 -24.55
CA GLY A 197 5.13 12.77 -24.45
C GLY A 197 4.53 13.44 -25.69
N VAL A 198 3.38 12.95 -26.13
CA VAL A 198 2.53 13.65 -27.08
C VAL A 198 1.57 14.50 -26.25
N ARG A 199 1.33 15.75 -26.67
CA ARG A 199 0.31 16.61 -26.02
C ARG A 199 -1.02 15.88 -26.02
N GLY A 200 -1.39 15.27 -24.89
CA GLY A 200 -2.70 14.68 -24.69
C GLY A 200 -3.78 15.76 -24.62
N ARG A 201 -4.96 15.47 -25.15
CA ARG A 201 -6.15 16.31 -24.96
C ARG A 201 -6.47 16.32 -23.47
N GLY A 202 -6.10 17.40 -22.78
CA GLY A 202 -6.51 17.64 -21.39
C GLY A 202 -7.93 18.17 -21.38
N GLY A 203 -8.79 17.62 -20.55
CA GLY A 203 -10.16 18.14 -20.52
C GLY A 203 -11.12 17.57 -19.50
N GLU A 204 -10.69 16.92 -18.42
CA GLU A 204 -11.65 16.57 -17.38
C GLU A 204 -11.34 17.23 -16.03
N ASN A 205 -12.39 17.75 -15.39
CA ASN A 205 -12.30 18.36 -14.06
C ASN A 205 -11.88 17.30 -13.04
N PHE A 206 -10.62 17.36 -12.64
CA PHE A 206 -9.95 16.43 -11.75
C PHE A 206 -10.71 16.13 -10.44
N LEU A 207 -11.29 17.13 -9.80
CA LEU A 207 -12.00 16.95 -8.53
C LEU A 207 -13.33 16.19 -8.69
N ARG A 208 -14.00 16.27 -9.84
CA ARG A 208 -15.20 15.47 -10.13
C ARG A 208 -14.88 14.00 -10.40
N THR A 209 -13.65 13.69 -10.77
CA THR A 209 -13.20 12.34 -11.09
C THR A 209 -13.04 11.45 -9.84
N PHE A 210 -12.82 12.04 -8.64
CA PHE A 210 -12.55 11.31 -7.41
C PHE A 210 -13.76 11.12 -6.48
N TRP A 211 -14.96 11.46 -6.93
CA TRP A 211 -16.14 11.30 -6.09
C TRP A 211 -17.14 10.33 -6.71
N ILE A 212 -17.42 9.24 -5.98
CA ILE A 212 -18.56 8.34 -6.25
C ILE A 212 -19.57 8.56 -5.12
N ASN A 213 -20.82 8.81 -5.47
CA ASN A 213 -21.86 8.97 -4.48
C ASN A 213 -22.25 7.61 -3.89
N PRO A 214 -21.93 7.32 -2.61
CA PRO A 214 -22.21 6.00 -2.02
C PRO A 214 -23.70 5.71 -1.87
N ARG A 215 -24.59 6.73 -2.01
CA ARG A 215 -26.05 6.54 -1.99
C ARG A 215 -26.55 5.93 -3.30
N HIS A 216 -25.90 6.20 -4.42
CA HIS A 216 -26.25 5.60 -5.72
C HIS A 216 -25.58 4.24 -5.92
N HIS A 217 -24.43 4.00 -5.28
CA HIS A 217 -23.66 2.76 -5.39
C HIS A 217 -23.33 2.19 -4.00
N PRO A 218 -24.34 1.71 -3.23
CA PRO A 218 -24.15 1.31 -1.84
C PRO A 218 -23.21 0.11 -1.69
N ALA A 219 -23.21 -0.84 -2.63
CA ALA A 219 -22.30 -1.99 -2.62
C ALA A 219 -20.83 -1.56 -2.71
N PHE A 220 -20.52 -0.59 -3.58
CA PHE A 220 -19.19 0.00 -3.72
C PHE A 220 -18.78 0.74 -2.43
N GLY A 221 -19.69 1.54 -1.86
CA GLY A 221 -19.43 2.26 -0.60
C GLY A 221 -19.14 1.31 0.57
N TRP A 222 -19.86 0.20 0.69
CA TRP A 222 -19.60 -0.80 1.72
C TRP A 222 -18.28 -1.55 1.48
N ALA A 223 -17.94 -1.91 0.25
CA ALA A 223 -16.66 -2.54 -0.08
C ALA A 223 -15.48 -1.60 0.24
N TRP A 224 -15.61 -0.31 -0.10
CA TRP A 224 -14.63 0.71 0.26
C TRP A 224 -14.44 0.82 1.77
N LEU A 225 -15.54 0.85 2.53
CA LEU A 225 -15.51 0.94 4.00
C LEU A 225 -14.87 -0.30 4.63
N VAL A 226 -15.24 -1.51 4.17
CA VAL A 226 -14.64 -2.78 4.63
C VAL A 226 -13.14 -2.76 4.44
N ARG A 227 -12.69 -2.37 3.22
CA ARG A 227 -11.26 -2.26 2.90
C ARG A 227 -10.55 -1.27 3.82
N PHE A 228 -11.11 -0.07 3.99
CA PHE A 228 -10.56 0.95 4.87
C PHE A 228 -10.41 0.46 6.31
N LEU A 229 -11.47 -0.10 6.90
CA LEU A 229 -11.49 -0.55 8.29
C LEU A 229 -10.49 -1.69 8.55
N ILE A 230 -10.46 -2.69 7.67
CA ILE A 230 -9.53 -3.83 7.81
C ILE A 230 -8.08 -3.37 7.58
N THR A 231 -7.83 -2.49 6.62
CA THR A 231 -6.48 -1.98 6.38
C THR A 231 -5.99 -1.10 7.55
N CYS A 232 -6.88 -0.39 8.25
CA CYS A 232 -6.53 0.31 9.49
C CYS A 232 -6.00 -0.67 10.56
N ALA A 233 -6.61 -1.84 10.72
CA ALA A 233 -6.11 -2.85 11.67
C ALA A 233 -4.67 -3.29 11.33
N TYR A 234 -4.34 -3.45 10.05
CA TYR A 234 -3.00 -3.84 9.61
C TYR A 234 -1.96 -2.72 9.66
N ALA A 235 -2.38 -1.46 9.70
CA ALA A 235 -1.46 -0.32 9.84
C ALA A 235 -0.77 -0.25 11.22
N SER A 236 -1.17 -1.10 12.17
CA SER A 236 -0.53 -1.28 13.49
C SER A 236 0.97 -1.56 13.41
N SER A 237 1.44 -2.22 12.34
CA SER A 237 2.84 -2.58 12.14
C SER A 237 3.81 -1.38 12.14
N SER A 238 3.33 -0.18 11.85
CA SER A 238 4.13 1.06 11.91
C SER A 238 4.57 1.42 13.34
N TYR A 239 3.90 0.85 14.35
CA TYR A 239 4.22 1.09 15.77
C TYR A 239 5.02 -0.05 16.42
N ASN A 240 5.39 -1.10 15.68
CA ASN A 240 6.11 -2.24 16.24
C ASN A 240 7.42 -1.84 16.91
N ALA A 241 8.21 -0.95 16.29
CA ALA A 241 9.48 -0.51 16.86
C ALA A 241 9.26 0.27 18.18
N PHE A 242 8.33 1.22 18.21
CA PHE A 242 7.96 1.93 19.44
C PHE A 242 7.44 0.99 20.51
N TYR A 243 6.61 0.02 20.13
CA TYR A 243 6.04 -0.96 21.04
C TYR A 243 7.11 -1.83 21.70
N LEU A 244 8.12 -2.26 20.95
CA LEU A 244 9.26 -3.02 21.45
C LEU A 244 10.11 -2.16 22.41
N LEU A 245 10.44 -0.93 22.03
CA LEU A 245 11.26 -0.02 22.84
C LEU A 245 10.56 0.37 24.13
N GLN A 246 9.29 0.81 24.07
CA GLN A 246 8.61 1.46 25.20
C GLN A 246 7.87 0.47 26.12
N ARG A 247 7.41 -0.67 25.61
CA ARG A 247 6.62 -1.63 26.39
C ARG A 247 7.43 -2.80 26.91
N PHE A 248 8.48 -3.19 26.16
CA PHE A 248 9.34 -4.33 26.50
C PHE A 248 10.77 -3.94 26.82
N ASP A 249 11.08 -2.64 26.83
CA ASP A 249 12.41 -2.10 27.14
C ASP A 249 13.53 -2.76 26.30
N VAL A 250 13.21 -3.10 25.02
CA VAL A 250 14.17 -3.66 24.07
C VAL A 250 15.23 -2.61 23.77
N ALA A 251 16.50 -3.00 23.78
CA ALA A 251 17.60 -2.11 23.48
C ALA A 251 17.57 -1.62 22.02
N GLU A 252 18.03 -0.38 21.76
CA GLU A 252 17.97 0.24 20.42
C GLU A 252 18.77 -0.54 19.37
N ASP A 253 19.85 -1.18 19.75
CA ASP A 253 20.68 -2.03 18.90
C ASP A 253 19.99 -3.37 18.53
N GLU A 254 19.09 -3.87 19.35
CA GLU A 254 18.34 -5.12 19.13
C GLU A 254 17.02 -4.90 18.39
N VAL A 255 16.38 -3.72 18.54
CA VAL A 255 15.03 -3.46 18.02
C VAL A 255 14.95 -3.64 16.51
N GLY A 256 15.96 -3.24 15.77
CA GLY A 256 16.00 -3.41 14.32
C GLY A 256 15.94 -4.86 13.88
N GLY A 257 16.70 -5.74 14.56
CA GLY A 257 16.69 -7.18 14.32
C GLY A 257 15.32 -7.80 14.63
N MET A 258 14.69 -7.40 15.73
CA MET A 258 13.35 -7.88 16.09
C MET A 258 12.28 -7.42 15.09
N VAL A 259 12.29 -6.15 14.66
CA VAL A 259 11.36 -5.63 13.64
C VAL A 259 11.53 -6.38 12.32
N LEU A 260 12.76 -6.72 11.92
CA LEU A 260 13.03 -7.55 10.74
C LEU A 260 12.43 -8.95 10.90
N GLN A 261 12.63 -9.61 12.05
CA GLN A 261 12.05 -10.94 12.33
C GLN A 261 10.52 -10.92 12.30
N LEU A 262 9.89 -9.94 12.96
CA LEU A 262 8.43 -9.77 12.95
C LEU A 262 7.92 -9.55 11.51
N SER A 263 8.59 -8.71 10.73
CA SER A 263 8.23 -8.45 9.34
C SER A 263 8.39 -9.70 8.47
N LEU A 264 9.45 -10.48 8.68
CA LEU A 264 9.69 -11.73 7.95
C LEU A 264 8.59 -12.77 8.23
N ILE A 265 8.25 -12.98 9.51
CA ILE A 265 7.17 -13.89 9.92
C ILE A 265 5.86 -13.46 9.29
N SER A 266 5.52 -12.16 9.37
CA SER A 266 4.29 -11.61 8.80
C SER A 266 4.24 -11.84 7.29
N VAL A 267 5.31 -11.54 6.54
CA VAL A 267 5.37 -11.68 5.09
C VAL A 267 5.32 -13.14 4.64
N VAL A 268 6.00 -14.04 5.31
CA VAL A 268 5.97 -15.49 5.00
C VAL A 268 4.54 -16.04 5.18
N LEU A 269 3.93 -15.74 6.31
CA LEU A 269 2.56 -16.19 6.60
C LEU A 269 1.53 -15.53 5.70
N LEU A 270 1.71 -14.24 5.37
CA LEU A 270 0.91 -13.54 4.37
C LEU A 270 0.98 -14.25 3.01
N ALA A 271 2.18 -14.58 2.54
CA ALA A 271 2.36 -15.23 1.22
C ALA A 271 1.68 -16.61 1.18
N VAL A 272 1.91 -17.45 2.21
CA VAL A 272 1.30 -18.79 2.31
C VAL A 272 -0.22 -18.68 2.37
N THR A 273 -0.74 -17.78 3.21
CA THR A 273 -2.19 -17.64 3.39
C THR A 273 -2.85 -17.01 2.19
N SER A 274 -2.19 -16.05 1.51
CA SER A 274 -2.73 -15.43 0.30
C SER A 274 -2.96 -16.45 -0.82
N VAL A 275 -1.99 -17.33 -1.04
CA VAL A 275 -2.12 -18.41 -2.04
C VAL A 275 -3.22 -19.39 -1.63
N SER A 276 -3.20 -19.87 -0.39
CA SER A 276 -4.16 -20.85 0.12
C SER A 276 -5.59 -20.31 0.13
N ALA A 277 -5.78 -19.08 0.62
CA ALA A 277 -7.10 -18.43 0.68
C ALA A 277 -7.65 -18.13 -0.71
N GLY A 278 -6.80 -17.73 -1.67
CA GLY A 278 -7.20 -17.53 -3.07
C GLY A 278 -7.77 -18.81 -3.67
N TYR A 279 -7.00 -19.90 -3.65
CA TYR A 279 -7.46 -21.20 -4.17
C TYR A 279 -8.74 -21.70 -3.48
N LEU A 280 -8.81 -21.57 -2.14
CA LEU A 280 -9.96 -22.03 -1.37
C LEU A 280 -11.21 -21.19 -1.65
N SER A 281 -11.06 -19.88 -1.79
CA SER A 281 -12.16 -18.98 -2.14
C SER A 281 -12.73 -19.29 -3.53
N ASP A 282 -11.87 -19.58 -4.50
CA ASP A 282 -12.29 -19.98 -5.85
C ASP A 282 -13.02 -21.31 -5.85
N ALA A 283 -12.51 -22.30 -5.10
CA ALA A 283 -13.13 -23.62 -4.96
C ALA A 283 -14.52 -23.55 -4.32
N VAL A 284 -14.66 -22.77 -3.26
CA VAL A 284 -15.93 -22.61 -2.52
C VAL A 284 -16.88 -21.61 -3.20
N ARG A 285 -16.38 -20.78 -4.13
CA ARG A 285 -17.10 -19.66 -4.77
C ARG A 285 -17.75 -18.69 -3.77
N ARG A 286 -17.07 -18.42 -2.67
CA ARG A 286 -17.51 -17.47 -1.64
C ARG A 286 -16.34 -16.60 -1.20
N GLN A 287 -16.55 -15.30 -1.11
CA GLN A 287 -15.54 -14.31 -0.73
C GLN A 287 -15.72 -13.80 0.70
N LYS A 288 -16.96 -13.56 1.12
CA LYS A 288 -17.26 -13.00 2.45
C LYS A 288 -16.66 -13.79 3.63
N PRO A 289 -16.73 -15.14 3.70
CA PRO A 289 -16.20 -15.87 4.83
C PRO A 289 -14.72 -15.60 5.08
N PHE A 290 -13.94 -15.43 4.02
CA PHE A 290 -12.49 -15.18 4.11
C PHE A 290 -12.19 -13.76 4.58
N ILE A 291 -13.01 -12.77 4.19
CA ILE A 291 -12.88 -11.39 4.67
C ILE A 291 -13.28 -11.30 6.14
N VAL A 292 -14.35 -12.01 6.56
CA VAL A 292 -14.71 -12.13 7.97
C VAL A 292 -13.59 -12.79 8.76
N PHE A 293 -13.04 -13.90 8.27
CA PHE A 293 -11.90 -14.57 8.87
C PHE A 293 -10.72 -13.63 9.03
N ALA A 294 -10.35 -12.88 7.98
CA ALA A 294 -9.25 -11.92 8.01
C ALA A 294 -9.45 -10.83 9.08
N GLY A 295 -10.65 -10.23 9.15
CA GLY A 295 -10.97 -9.21 10.13
C GLY A 295 -11.00 -9.74 11.58
N VAL A 296 -11.52 -10.95 11.78
CA VAL A 296 -11.54 -11.60 13.11
C VAL A 296 -10.13 -11.98 13.56
N VAL A 297 -9.32 -12.58 12.67
CA VAL A 297 -7.93 -12.94 12.99
C VAL A 297 -7.11 -11.70 13.30
N ALA A 298 -7.29 -10.60 12.54
CA ALA A 298 -6.64 -9.33 12.85
C ALA A 298 -7.05 -8.79 14.22
N ALA A 299 -8.34 -8.83 14.55
CA ALA A 299 -8.84 -8.38 15.85
C ALA A 299 -8.26 -9.22 17.01
N VAL A 300 -8.24 -10.56 16.87
CA VAL A 300 -7.63 -11.46 17.87
C VAL A 300 -6.15 -11.15 18.04
N ALA A 301 -5.41 -10.99 16.94
CA ALA A 301 -4.00 -10.64 16.97
C ALA A 301 -3.73 -9.30 17.70
N LEU A 302 -4.53 -8.28 17.42
CA LEU A 302 -4.41 -6.98 18.06
C LEU A 302 -4.79 -7.00 19.55
N VAL A 303 -5.78 -7.80 19.93
CA VAL A 303 -6.09 -8.05 21.36
C VAL A 303 -4.92 -8.76 22.04
N LEU A 304 -4.31 -9.76 21.40
CA LEU A 304 -3.10 -10.39 21.91
C LEU A 304 -1.95 -9.39 22.08
N MET A 305 -1.75 -8.47 21.13
CA MET A 305 -0.76 -7.38 21.28
C MET A 305 -1.12 -6.42 22.41
N ALA A 306 -2.40 -6.04 22.55
CA ALA A 306 -2.86 -5.11 23.60
C ALA A 306 -2.53 -5.63 25.03
N PHE A 307 -2.58 -6.93 25.24
CA PHE A 307 -2.36 -7.59 26.53
C PHE A 307 -1.14 -8.52 26.56
N ALA A 308 -0.19 -8.37 25.61
CA ALA A 308 0.97 -9.24 25.53
C ALA A 308 1.82 -9.22 26.80
N PRO A 309 1.98 -10.35 27.52
CA PRO A 309 2.81 -10.42 28.72
C PRO A 309 4.31 -10.63 28.41
N SER A 310 4.62 -11.03 27.18
CA SER A 310 6.00 -11.30 26.73
C SER A 310 6.16 -11.13 25.23
N LEU A 311 7.40 -11.05 24.76
CA LEU A 311 7.74 -10.96 23.33
C LEU A 311 7.20 -12.14 22.52
N ALA A 312 7.10 -13.35 23.09
CA ALA A 312 6.55 -14.51 22.42
C ALA A 312 5.11 -14.24 21.92
N PHE A 313 4.30 -13.54 22.70
CA PHE A 313 2.94 -13.16 22.30
C PHE A 313 2.94 -12.15 21.16
N VAL A 314 3.92 -11.24 21.10
CA VAL A 314 4.09 -10.29 20.00
C VAL A 314 4.41 -11.02 18.70
N TYR A 315 5.29 -12.03 18.74
CA TYR A 315 5.61 -12.87 17.58
C TYR A 315 4.38 -13.64 17.07
N VAL A 316 3.63 -14.26 17.98
CA VAL A 316 2.38 -14.98 17.63
C VAL A 316 1.36 -14.02 17.04
N ALA A 317 1.12 -12.87 17.66
CA ALA A 317 0.17 -11.87 17.18
C ALA A 317 0.56 -11.34 15.79
N THR A 318 1.84 -11.05 15.57
CA THR A 318 2.35 -10.61 14.26
C THR A 318 2.17 -11.70 13.19
N GLY A 319 2.38 -12.97 13.55
CA GLY A 319 2.08 -14.09 12.67
C GLY A 319 0.61 -14.17 12.29
N LEU A 320 -0.29 -14.02 13.26
CA LEU A 320 -1.73 -13.97 13.03
C LEU A 320 -2.12 -12.78 12.13
N LEU A 321 -1.52 -11.59 12.34
CA LEU A 321 -1.71 -10.44 11.44
C LEU A 321 -1.28 -10.78 10.02
N GLY A 322 -0.16 -11.48 9.82
CA GLY A 322 0.29 -11.96 8.52
C GLY A 322 -0.74 -12.89 7.86
N ILE A 323 -1.28 -13.85 8.61
CA ILE A 323 -2.34 -14.76 8.14
C ILE A 323 -3.58 -13.98 7.72
N GLY A 324 -4.08 -13.08 8.56
CA GLY A 324 -5.24 -12.25 8.26
C GLY A 324 -5.02 -11.37 7.04
N THR A 325 -3.86 -10.71 6.95
CA THR A 325 -3.50 -9.83 5.81
C THR A 325 -3.44 -10.63 4.51
N GLY A 326 -2.87 -11.83 4.52
CA GLY A 326 -2.81 -12.71 3.34
C GLY A 326 -4.19 -13.13 2.86
N ALA A 327 -5.07 -13.56 3.76
CA ALA A 327 -6.44 -13.92 3.43
C ALA A 327 -7.23 -12.72 2.87
N PHE A 328 -7.02 -11.52 3.43
CA PHE A 328 -7.67 -10.30 2.97
C PHE A 328 -7.22 -9.92 1.56
N PHE A 329 -5.91 -9.75 1.34
CA PHE A 329 -5.41 -9.28 0.04
C PHE A 329 -5.64 -10.25 -1.11
N ALA A 330 -5.74 -11.56 -0.84
CA ALA A 330 -6.08 -12.53 -1.86
C ALA A 330 -7.46 -12.29 -2.50
N ILE A 331 -8.41 -11.74 -1.74
CA ILE A 331 -9.83 -11.72 -2.10
C ILE A 331 -10.37 -10.31 -2.29
N ASP A 332 -9.82 -9.35 -1.53
CA ASP A 332 -10.32 -7.98 -1.47
C ASP A 332 -10.37 -7.29 -2.84
N LEU A 333 -9.32 -7.40 -3.65
CA LEU A 333 -9.30 -6.79 -4.98
C LEU A 333 -10.38 -7.39 -5.90
N ALA A 334 -10.57 -8.70 -5.85
CA ALA A 334 -11.60 -9.38 -6.64
C ALA A 334 -13.01 -8.96 -6.20
N MET A 335 -13.23 -8.80 -4.89
CA MET A 335 -14.48 -8.27 -4.35
C MET A 335 -14.72 -6.84 -4.81
N CYS A 336 -13.71 -5.96 -4.73
CA CYS A 336 -13.81 -4.56 -5.12
C CYS A 336 -14.09 -4.39 -6.62
N VAL A 337 -13.39 -5.13 -7.49
CA VAL A 337 -13.60 -5.08 -8.94
C VAL A 337 -15.02 -5.47 -9.33
N ARG A 338 -15.60 -6.45 -8.65
CA ARG A 338 -16.96 -6.92 -8.91
C ARG A 338 -18.06 -5.91 -8.60
N VAL A 339 -17.82 -5.01 -7.63
CA VAL A 339 -18.81 -3.97 -7.24
C VAL A 339 -18.51 -2.62 -7.87
N LEU A 340 -17.66 -2.55 -8.91
CA LEU A 340 -17.40 -1.31 -9.64
C LEU A 340 -18.67 -0.78 -10.27
N PRO A 341 -18.96 0.53 -10.14
CA PRO A 341 -20.16 1.14 -10.70
C PRO A 341 -20.23 1.12 -12.23
N SER A 342 -19.07 1.16 -12.92
CA SER A 342 -18.99 1.25 -14.37
C SER A 342 -17.75 0.53 -14.88
N THR A 343 -17.90 -0.27 -15.96
CA THR A 343 -16.76 -0.89 -16.66
C THR A 343 -15.99 0.13 -17.49
N ASP A 344 -16.64 1.18 -17.97
CA ASP A 344 -16.01 2.23 -18.80
C ASP A 344 -15.12 3.17 -17.99
N ASP A 345 -15.46 3.42 -16.72
CA ASP A 345 -14.73 4.25 -15.77
C ASP A 345 -13.89 3.43 -14.74
N ALA A 346 -13.62 2.16 -15.02
CA ALA A 346 -12.95 1.24 -14.08
C ALA A 346 -11.62 1.79 -13.53
N GLY A 347 -10.88 2.57 -14.30
CA GLY A 347 -9.64 3.20 -13.86
C GLY A 347 -9.84 4.23 -12.76
N LYS A 348 -10.91 5.03 -12.84
CA LYS A 348 -11.31 6.00 -11.83
C LYS A 348 -11.76 5.30 -10.54
N ASP A 349 -12.61 4.31 -10.69
CA ASP A 349 -13.20 3.59 -9.57
C ASP A 349 -12.14 2.81 -8.78
N LEU A 350 -11.18 2.19 -9.47
CA LEU A 350 -10.01 1.55 -8.86
C LEU A 350 -9.10 2.55 -8.15
N ALA A 351 -8.97 3.78 -8.65
CA ALA A 351 -8.22 4.83 -7.97
C ALA A 351 -8.87 5.22 -6.63
N ILE A 352 -10.21 5.29 -6.57
CA ILE A 352 -10.95 5.54 -5.34
C ILE A 352 -10.80 4.38 -4.34
N ILE A 353 -10.81 3.13 -4.83
CA ILE A 353 -10.53 1.94 -4.01
C ILE A 353 -9.11 2.00 -3.44
N ASN A 354 -8.12 2.45 -4.21
CA ASN A 354 -6.75 2.60 -3.74
C ASN A 354 -6.60 3.64 -2.62
N ILE A 355 -7.46 4.66 -2.56
CA ILE A 355 -7.51 5.59 -1.42
C ILE A 355 -7.83 4.82 -0.13
N ALA A 356 -8.78 3.89 -0.15
CA ALA A 356 -9.10 3.06 1.01
C ALA A 356 -7.94 2.19 1.49
N ASN A 357 -6.97 1.88 0.63
CA ASN A 357 -5.77 1.13 0.99
C ASN A 357 -4.64 2.03 1.53
N SER A 358 -4.47 3.23 1.00
CA SER A 358 -3.38 4.14 1.38
C SER A 358 -3.74 5.05 2.55
N LEU A 359 -5.00 5.45 2.68
CA LEU A 359 -5.48 6.35 3.72
C LEU A 359 -5.25 5.84 5.15
N PRO A 360 -5.42 4.54 5.48
CA PRO A 360 -5.09 3.98 6.79
C PRO A 360 -3.66 4.18 7.24
N GLN A 361 -2.70 4.09 6.30
CA GLN A 361 -1.26 4.32 6.57
C GLN A 361 -0.98 5.75 7.07
N SER A 362 -1.95 6.64 6.90
CA SER A 362 -1.91 8.04 7.31
C SER A 362 -2.74 8.31 8.54
N VAL A 363 -3.98 7.79 8.53
CA VAL A 363 -4.96 8.03 9.59
C VAL A 363 -4.53 7.35 10.89
N VAL A 364 -4.04 6.11 10.83
CA VAL A 364 -3.65 5.37 12.02
C VAL A 364 -2.48 6.05 12.75
N PRO A 365 -1.34 6.40 12.11
CA PRO A 365 -0.28 7.12 12.79
C PRO A 365 -0.69 8.50 13.31
N PHE A 366 -1.62 9.19 12.64
CA PHE A 366 -2.12 10.49 13.10
C PHE A 366 -3.00 10.38 14.35
N VAL A 367 -3.83 9.34 14.46
CA VAL A 367 -4.73 9.12 15.60
C VAL A 367 -4.04 8.39 16.75
N ALA A 368 -3.02 7.61 16.47
CA ALA A 368 -2.36 6.77 17.46
C ALA A 368 -1.79 7.54 18.68
N PRO A 369 -1.18 8.74 18.56
CA PRO A 369 -0.72 9.48 19.72
C PRO A 369 -1.82 9.80 20.72
N LEU A 370 -3.03 10.14 20.23
CA LEU A 370 -4.19 10.38 21.09
C LEU A 370 -4.60 9.11 21.84
N LEU A 371 -4.62 7.97 21.16
CA LEU A 371 -4.97 6.70 21.79
C LEU A 371 -3.91 6.25 22.80
N LEU A 372 -2.63 6.47 22.49
CA LEU A 372 -1.52 6.21 23.41
C LEU A 372 -1.59 7.08 24.66
N ALA A 373 -1.97 8.35 24.53
CA ALA A 373 -2.14 9.26 25.67
C ALA A 373 -3.31 8.86 26.59
N ILE A 374 -4.40 8.29 26.03
CA ILE A 374 -5.59 7.91 26.81
C ILE A 374 -5.38 6.58 27.57
N GLY A 375 -4.77 5.58 26.94
CA GLY A 375 -4.69 4.23 27.55
C GLY A 375 -3.53 3.40 27.01
N GLY A 376 -2.46 4.04 26.51
CA GLY A 376 -1.27 3.35 26.04
C GLY A 376 -1.52 2.43 24.84
N TYR A 377 -0.65 1.45 24.70
CA TYR A 377 -0.75 0.45 23.62
C TYR A 377 -2.02 -0.39 23.69
N THR A 378 -2.61 -0.58 24.89
CA THR A 378 -3.88 -1.27 25.05
C THR A 378 -5.02 -0.53 24.36
N ALA A 379 -5.08 0.79 24.50
CA ALA A 379 -6.08 1.60 23.81
C ALA A 379 -5.85 1.63 22.29
N LEU A 380 -4.59 1.76 21.84
CA LEU A 380 -4.24 1.74 20.42
C LEU A 380 -4.65 0.44 19.74
N PHE A 381 -4.13 -0.69 20.24
CA PHE A 381 -4.43 -2.00 19.63
C PHE A 381 -5.88 -2.42 19.84
N GLY A 382 -6.51 -2.07 20.96
CA GLY A 382 -7.93 -2.30 21.20
C GLY A 382 -8.83 -1.54 20.22
N PHE A 383 -8.50 -0.29 19.92
CA PHE A 383 -9.22 0.49 18.91
C PHE A 383 -9.04 -0.11 17.51
N LEU A 384 -7.82 -0.49 17.14
CA LEU A 384 -7.56 -1.12 15.84
C LEU A 384 -8.24 -2.50 15.73
N ALA A 385 -8.31 -3.27 16.83
CA ALA A 385 -9.07 -4.51 16.88
C ALA A 385 -10.56 -4.28 16.62
N LEU A 386 -11.13 -3.24 17.24
CA LEU A 386 -12.52 -2.84 17.00
C LEU A 386 -12.76 -2.52 15.52
N LEU A 387 -11.85 -1.79 14.86
CA LEU A 387 -11.96 -1.52 13.43
C LEU A 387 -11.92 -2.81 12.59
N GLY A 388 -11.07 -3.78 12.94
CA GLY A 388 -11.04 -5.11 12.32
C GLY A 388 -12.38 -5.84 12.43
N VAL A 389 -13.00 -5.84 13.63
CA VAL A 389 -14.33 -6.43 13.85
C VAL A 389 -15.41 -5.69 13.05
N LEU A 390 -15.39 -4.35 13.07
CA LEU A 390 -16.34 -3.55 12.29
C LEU A 390 -16.21 -3.82 10.79
N GLY A 391 -15.00 -3.99 10.28
CA GLY A 391 -14.74 -4.40 8.91
C GLY A 391 -15.34 -5.78 8.60
N ALA A 392 -15.10 -6.77 9.47
CA ALA A 392 -15.65 -8.11 9.34
C ALA A 392 -17.19 -8.15 9.37
N VAL A 393 -17.81 -7.29 10.18
CA VAL A 393 -19.28 -7.18 10.23
C VAL A 393 -19.83 -6.45 9.00
N SER A 394 -19.14 -5.39 8.55
CA SER A 394 -19.56 -4.55 7.42
C SER A 394 -19.59 -5.32 6.10
N VAL A 395 -18.78 -6.37 5.93
CA VAL A 395 -18.77 -7.18 4.70
C VAL A 395 -20.10 -7.87 4.42
N ARG A 396 -20.96 -8.05 5.43
CA ARG A 396 -22.30 -8.61 5.26
C ARG A 396 -23.16 -7.77 4.30
N ARG A 397 -22.90 -6.47 4.20
CA ARG A 397 -23.62 -5.52 3.33
C ARG A 397 -23.11 -5.51 1.88
N VAL A 398 -21.97 -6.14 1.59
CA VAL A 398 -21.46 -6.30 0.23
C VAL A 398 -22.14 -7.51 -0.41
N PRO A 399 -22.55 -7.49 -1.70
CA PRO A 399 -23.12 -8.67 -2.37
C PRO A 399 -22.13 -9.84 -2.46
N GLU A 400 -22.60 -11.10 -2.43
CA GLU A 400 -21.78 -12.30 -2.64
C GLU A 400 -21.71 -12.64 -4.15
N ILE A 401 -20.79 -13.55 -4.54
CA ILE A 401 -20.70 -14.07 -5.92
C ILE A 401 -22.05 -14.64 -6.34
N GLY A 402 -22.54 -14.25 -7.53
CA GLY A 402 -23.82 -14.70 -8.07
C GLY A 402 -25.05 -13.97 -7.51
N GLN A 403 -24.88 -12.96 -6.67
CA GLN A 403 -25.95 -12.06 -6.19
C GLN A 403 -25.78 -10.67 -6.86
N GLU A 404 -25.56 -10.64 -8.15
CA GLU A 404 -25.52 -9.39 -8.92
C GLU A 404 -26.92 -8.78 -8.96
N HIS A 405 -27.01 -7.47 -8.75
CA HIS A 405 -28.28 -6.76 -8.83
C HIS A 405 -28.78 -6.75 -10.28
N ASP A 406 -30.02 -7.20 -10.47
CA ASP A 406 -30.80 -6.85 -11.64
C ASP A 406 -30.99 -5.32 -11.68
N GLU A 407 -31.10 -4.73 -12.88
CA GLU A 407 -31.29 -3.28 -13.10
C GLU A 407 -32.50 -2.69 -12.32
N SER A 408 -33.36 -3.54 -11.76
CA SER A 408 -34.49 -3.19 -10.89
C SER A 408 -34.15 -3.09 -9.39
N GLY A 409 -32.90 -3.32 -8.96
CA GLY A 409 -32.46 -3.23 -7.56
C GLY A 409 -32.91 -4.40 -6.66
N ARG A 410 -33.40 -5.49 -7.24
CA ARG A 410 -33.79 -6.71 -6.50
C ARG A 410 -32.70 -7.78 -6.65
N THR A 411 -32.40 -8.47 -5.56
CA THR A 411 -31.52 -9.65 -5.55
C THR A 411 -32.26 -10.85 -6.15
N ALA A 412 -31.95 -11.20 -7.40
CA ALA A 412 -32.42 -12.44 -7.99
C ALA A 412 -31.26 -13.44 -8.10
N PRO A 413 -31.44 -14.72 -7.78
CA PRO A 413 -30.43 -15.74 -8.05
C PRO A 413 -30.37 -15.97 -9.56
N ILE A 414 -29.16 -15.85 -10.14
CA ILE A 414 -28.93 -16.16 -11.56
C ILE A 414 -29.21 -17.65 -11.78
N THR A 415 -30.22 -17.95 -12.56
CA THR A 415 -30.52 -19.33 -12.95
C THR A 415 -29.60 -19.76 -14.08
N ARG A 416 -29.37 -21.09 -14.18
CA ARG A 416 -28.54 -21.69 -15.24
C ARG A 416 -29.01 -21.31 -16.66
N HIS A 417 -30.27 -20.87 -16.78
CA HIS A 417 -30.89 -20.44 -18.03
C HIS A 417 -30.38 -19.06 -18.48
N ASP A 418 -30.06 -18.16 -17.54
CA ASP A 418 -29.57 -16.81 -17.84
C ASP A 418 -28.12 -16.81 -18.36
N LEU A 419 -27.32 -17.79 -17.92
CA LEU A 419 -25.94 -17.99 -18.45
C LEU A 419 -25.95 -18.50 -19.88
N VAL A 420 -26.90 -19.38 -20.25
CA VAL A 420 -26.99 -19.93 -21.61
C VAL A 420 -27.54 -18.90 -22.60
N SER A 421 -28.43 -18.00 -22.16
CA SER A 421 -28.99 -16.96 -23.03
C SER A 421 -27.97 -15.84 -23.33
N ARG A 422 -27.05 -15.51 -22.41
CA ARG A 422 -25.98 -14.54 -22.64
C ARG A 422 -24.93 -15.05 -23.64
N THR A 423 -24.53 -16.31 -23.56
CA THR A 423 -23.61 -16.92 -24.57
C THR A 423 -24.24 -16.98 -25.96
N ALA A 424 -25.56 -17.19 -26.05
CA ALA A 424 -26.27 -17.24 -27.35
C ALA A 424 -26.50 -15.85 -27.98
N SER A 425 -26.50 -14.76 -27.17
CA SER A 425 -26.60 -13.38 -27.69
C SER A 425 -25.26 -12.86 -28.22
N ASP A 426 -24.14 -13.23 -27.57
CA ASP A 426 -22.78 -12.83 -28.00
C ASP A 426 -22.39 -13.50 -29.34
N GLU A 427 -22.82 -14.77 -29.59
CA GLU A 427 -22.60 -15.44 -30.88
C GLU A 427 -23.40 -14.82 -32.03
N ARG A 428 -24.53 -14.16 -31.79
CA ARG A 428 -25.32 -13.49 -32.82
C ARG A 428 -24.85 -12.10 -33.19
N THR A 429 -23.99 -11.50 -32.37
CA THR A 429 -23.42 -10.14 -32.61
C THR A 429 -22.09 -10.23 -33.38
N LEU A 430 -21.51 -11.42 -33.52
CA LEU A 430 -20.27 -11.69 -34.23
C LEU A 430 -20.49 -12.42 -35.61
N ALA A 431 -21.72 -12.66 -36.02
CA ALA A 431 -22.11 -13.13 -37.34
C ALA A 431 -22.79 -11.99 -38.13
#